data_7f20b30df1acd723343e45bac26d5f20
#
_entry.id   7f20b30df1acd723343e45bac26d5f20
#
_cell.length_a   1.000
_cell.length_b   1.000
_cell.length_c   1.000
_cell.angle_alpha   90.00
_cell.angle_beta   90.00
_cell.angle_gamma   90.00
#
_symmetry.space_group_name_H-M   'P 1'
#
loop_
_entity.id
_entity.type
_entity.pdbx_description
1 polymer ?
#
loop_
_entity_poly.entity_id
_entity_poly.type
_entity_poly.pdbx_seq_one_letter_code
_entity_poly.pdbx_strand_id
1 'polypeptide(L)'
;ALLISTGEAFALDTLLSPLYIGGKIGVSLMSANDIANTSSVASLTKTDSHDTVVPVGAAIGYNWRKHGVSLRTEFEYLNRSNFGYTSIPVFTSSFTPIGLTSKILSQTLFANVFYDFHNATLFTPFVGGGIGAAINKSTTTLNVIGSPVFDTFETTDTRFAWHVGAGVAVQVTEIMLLELSYRHTDLGGAVWGNKGALELTTNSLHANEFLFAARLQC
;
A
#
# COMPACT_ATOMS: atom_id res chain seq x y z
N ALA A 1 -24.21 -28.68 19.76
CA ALA A 1 -24.95 -27.43 19.80
C ALA A 1 -24.22 -26.49 20.76
N LEU A 2 -23.42 -25.57 20.23
CA LEU A 2 -22.70 -24.56 21.02
C LEU A 2 -23.63 -23.34 21.12
N LEU A 3 -24.35 -23.25 22.21
CA LEU A 3 -25.07 -22.06 22.63
C LEU A 3 -24.04 -21.08 23.23
N ILE A 4 -23.47 -20.20 22.40
CA ILE A 4 -22.72 -19.05 22.91
C ILE A 4 -23.77 -17.99 23.27
N SER A 5 -23.96 -17.77 24.57
CA SER A 5 -24.87 -16.74 25.06
C SER A 5 -24.33 -15.35 24.67
N THR A 6 -25.18 -14.54 24.08
CA THR A 6 -24.85 -13.18 23.62
C THR A 6 -24.46 -12.21 24.76
N GLY A 7 -24.61 -12.64 26.03
CA GLY A 7 -24.22 -11.83 27.20
C GLY A 7 -22.73 -11.90 27.55
N GLU A 8 -22.02 -12.98 27.18
CA GLU A 8 -20.61 -13.16 27.54
C GLU A 8 -19.66 -12.35 26.65
N ALA A 9 -20.03 -12.10 25.40
CA ALA A 9 -19.22 -11.27 24.50
C ALA A 9 -19.08 -9.81 24.97
N PHE A 10 -20.10 -9.27 25.63
CA PHE A 10 -20.06 -7.92 26.19
C PHE A 10 -19.24 -7.82 27.48
N ALA A 11 -19.20 -8.87 28.29
CA ALA A 11 -18.43 -8.85 29.55
C ALA A 11 -16.92 -8.99 29.32
N LEU A 12 -16.53 -9.69 28.28
CA LEU A 12 -15.12 -9.96 27.95
C LEU A 12 -14.42 -8.72 27.41
N ASP A 13 -15.10 -7.92 26.60
CA ASP A 13 -14.58 -6.69 26.00
C ASP A 13 -14.18 -5.61 27.06
N THR A 14 -14.66 -5.78 28.30
CA THR A 14 -14.29 -4.92 29.43
C THR A 14 -12.99 -5.34 30.11
N LEU A 15 -12.55 -6.57 29.93
CA LEU A 15 -11.34 -7.12 30.59
C LEU A 15 -10.07 -6.98 29.74
N LEU A 16 -10.21 -6.95 28.41
CA LEU A 16 -9.07 -6.84 27.52
C LEU A 16 -8.57 -5.40 27.41
N SER A 17 -7.27 -5.24 27.20
CA SER A 17 -6.66 -3.95 26.91
C SER A 17 -7.27 -3.34 25.63
N PRO A 18 -7.49 -2.03 25.56
CA PRO A 18 -7.90 -1.38 24.32
C PRO A 18 -6.81 -1.40 23.23
N LEU A 19 -5.58 -1.73 23.60
CA LEU A 19 -4.47 -1.84 22.66
C LEU A 19 -4.51 -3.17 21.91
N TYR A 20 -4.11 -3.13 20.65
CA TYR A 20 -3.93 -4.32 19.82
C TYR A 20 -2.72 -4.19 18.89
N ILE A 21 -2.22 -5.32 18.44
CA ILE A 21 -1.25 -5.44 17.37
C ILE A 21 -1.86 -6.26 16.22
N GLY A 22 -1.42 -6.02 15.00
CA GLY A 22 -1.93 -6.73 13.83
C GLY A 22 -0.85 -7.01 12.81
N GLY A 23 -0.98 -8.16 12.13
CA GLY A 23 -0.24 -8.49 10.92
C GLY A 23 -1.16 -8.41 9.71
N LYS A 24 -0.66 -7.91 8.57
CA LYS A 24 -1.42 -7.73 7.34
C LYS A 24 -0.68 -8.34 6.16
N ILE A 25 -1.43 -8.98 5.28
CA ILE A 25 -0.95 -9.49 3.99
C ILE A 25 -2.08 -9.36 2.96
N GLY A 26 -1.74 -9.26 1.68
CA GLY A 26 -2.80 -9.13 0.68
C GLY A 26 -2.33 -9.14 -0.75
N VAL A 27 -3.17 -8.61 -1.61
CA VAL A 27 -2.92 -8.40 -3.04
C VAL A 27 -3.19 -6.93 -3.34
N SER A 28 -2.26 -6.29 -4.01
CA SER A 28 -2.34 -4.88 -4.41
C SER A 28 -2.22 -4.79 -5.94
N LEU A 29 -3.27 -4.29 -6.56
CA LEU A 29 -3.31 -3.96 -7.99
C LEU A 29 -2.84 -2.52 -8.12
N MET A 30 -1.58 -2.34 -8.49
CA MET A 30 -0.96 -1.03 -8.64
C MET A 30 -1.11 -0.52 -10.06
N SER A 31 -1.39 0.77 -10.19
CA SER A 31 -1.51 1.48 -11.46
C SER A 31 -0.71 2.77 -11.40
N ALA A 32 0.18 2.94 -12.36
CA ALA A 32 0.92 4.19 -12.57
C ALA A 32 0.42 4.85 -13.85
N ASN A 33 -0.12 6.04 -13.72
CA ASN A 33 -0.67 6.79 -14.85
C ASN A 33 0.21 8.00 -15.19
N ASP A 34 0.14 8.43 -16.45
CA ASP A 34 0.86 9.60 -16.92
C ASP A 34 2.39 9.54 -16.71
N ILE A 35 3.00 8.40 -17.05
CA ILE A 35 4.45 8.29 -17.04
C ILE A 35 4.98 9.20 -18.15
N ALA A 36 5.63 10.30 -17.79
CA ALA A 36 6.16 11.28 -18.71
C ALA A 36 7.67 11.45 -18.53
N ASN A 37 8.34 11.74 -19.64
CA ASN A 37 9.74 12.16 -19.62
C ASN A 37 9.80 13.68 -19.80
N THR A 38 10.47 14.36 -18.89
CA THR A 38 10.65 15.82 -18.93
C THR A 38 11.87 16.26 -19.75
N SER A 39 12.54 15.31 -20.42
CA SER A 39 13.75 15.58 -21.17
C SER A 39 13.48 16.12 -22.58
N SER A 40 14.25 17.12 -23.00
CA SER A 40 14.23 17.70 -24.35
C SER A 40 14.82 16.75 -25.42
N VAL A 41 15.35 15.59 -25.04
CA VAL A 41 16.11 14.69 -25.94
C VAL A 41 15.31 13.48 -26.40
N ALA A 42 14.25 13.09 -25.70
CA ALA A 42 13.37 11.98 -26.10
C ALA A 42 11.94 12.22 -25.64
N SER A 43 10.98 12.15 -26.56
CA SER A 43 9.56 12.17 -26.24
C SER A 43 9.09 10.74 -26.03
N LEU A 44 8.78 10.37 -24.77
CA LEU A 44 8.05 9.14 -24.49
C LEU A 44 6.56 9.39 -24.68
N THR A 45 5.91 8.52 -25.42
CA THR A 45 4.45 8.47 -25.44
C THR A 45 3.96 8.10 -24.05
N LYS A 46 2.98 8.80 -23.52
CA LYS A 46 2.32 8.47 -22.24
C LYS A 46 1.95 6.98 -22.22
N THR A 47 2.45 6.26 -21.24
CA THR A 47 2.19 4.82 -21.09
C THR A 47 1.69 4.58 -19.67
N ASP A 48 0.58 3.86 -19.56
CA ASP A 48 0.06 3.38 -18.28
C ASP A 48 0.69 2.01 -17.98
N SER A 49 1.02 1.78 -16.73
CA SER A 49 1.55 0.50 -16.27
C SER A 49 0.72 -0.05 -15.12
N HIS A 50 0.43 -1.34 -15.20
CA HIS A 50 -0.30 -2.07 -14.17
C HIS A 50 0.52 -3.27 -13.73
N ASP A 51 0.56 -3.53 -12.45
CA ASP A 51 1.22 -4.70 -11.89
C ASP A 51 0.50 -5.16 -10.60
N THR A 52 0.68 -6.43 -10.28
CA THR A 52 0.13 -7.04 -9.07
C THR A 52 1.25 -7.34 -8.11
N VAL A 53 1.19 -6.74 -6.93
CA VAL A 53 2.21 -6.89 -5.88
C VAL A 53 1.59 -7.41 -4.59
N VAL A 54 2.43 -8.02 -3.75
CA VAL A 54 2.02 -8.54 -2.44
C VAL A 54 2.41 -7.53 -1.36
N PRO A 55 1.43 -6.86 -0.72
CA PRO A 55 1.66 -6.06 0.47
C PRO A 55 1.78 -6.97 1.70
N VAL A 56 2.76 -6.67 2.54
CA VAL A 56 2.96 -7.29 3.85
C VAL A 56 3.27 -6.21 4.87
N GLY A 57 2.65 -6.26 6.04
CA GLY A 57 2.85 -5.23 7.04
C GLY A 57 2.37 -5.59 8.44
N ALA A 58 2.51 -4.60 9.30
CA ALA A 58 2.09 -4.68 10.69
C ALA A 58 1.44 -3.37 11.13
N ALA A 59 0.65 -3.48 12.18
CA ALA A 59 -0.04 -2.35 12.75
C ALA A 59 -0.09 -2.44 14.29
N ILE A 60 -0.17 -1.30 14.91
CA ILE A 60 -0.50 -1.14 16.34
C ILE A 60 -1.65 -0.15 16.44
N GLY A 61 -2.65 -0.47 17.25
CA GLY A 61 -3.83 0.36 17.33
C GLY A 61 -4.48 0.38 18.70
N TYR A 62 -5.46 1.26 18.81
CA TYR A 62 -6.26 1.48 20.00
C TYR A 62 -7.75 1.44 19.65
N ASN A 63 -8.53 0.62 20.37
CA ASN A 63 -9.97 0.50 20.24
C ASN A 63 -10.66 1.37 21.29
N TRP A 64 -11.38 2.40 20.84
CA TRP A 64 -12.07 3.38 21.71
C TRP A 64 -13.39 2.89 22.29
N ARG A 65 -13.78 1.65 22.01
CA ARG A 65 -15.07 1.08 22.46
C ARG A 65 -15.25 1.14 23.96
N LYS A 66 -14.18 0.98 24.74
CA LYS A 66 -14.21 1.15 26.21
C LYS A 66 -14.65 2.56 26.65
N HIS A 67 -14.52 3.55 25.78
CA HIS A 67 -14.97 4.92 26.00
C HIS A 67 -16.36 5.19 25.39
N GLY A 68 -17.08 4.14 24.97
CA GLY A 68 -18.42 4.25 24.36
C GLY A 68 -18.39 4.74 22.91
N VAL A 69 -17.24 4.74 22.25
CA VAL A 69 -17.08 5.22 20.86
C VAL A 69 -16.71 4.05 19.95
N SER A 70 -17.48 3.82 18.88
CA SER A 70 -17.21 2.78 17.90
C SER A 70 -16.09 3.15 16.93
N LEU A 71 -15.02 3.76 17.44
CA LEU A 71 -13.86 4.15 16.66
C LEU A 71 -12.65 3.30 17.01
N ARG A 72 -11.74 3.20 16.05
CA ARG A 72 -10.46 2.54 16.19
C ARG A 72 -9.39 3.40 15.49
N THR A 73 -8.28 3.64 16.16
CA THR A 73 -7.12 4.34 15.59
C THR A 73 -5.97 3.37 15.47
N GLU A 74 -5.17 3.52 14.41
CA GLU A 74 -4.10 2.58 14.09
C GLU A 74 -2.92 3.28 13.44
N PHE A 75 -1.70 2.91 13.82
CA PHE A 75 -0.50 3.16 13.03
C PHE A 75 -0.14 1.91 12.27
N GLU A 76 0.04 2.03 10.97
CA GLU A 76 0.30 0.94 10.04
C GLU A 76 1.61 1.18 9.28
N TYR A 77 2.43 0.16 9.20
CA TYR A 77 3.51 0.04 8.23
C TYR A 77 3.17 -1.06 7.24
N LEU A 78 3.27 -0.75 5.94
CA LEU A 78 3.04 -1.72 4.88
C LEU A 78 4.16 -1.62 3.84
N ASN A 79 4.74 -2.78 3.51
CA ASN A 79 5.74 -2.93 2.48
C ASN A 79 5.12 -3.69 1.31
N ARG A 80 5.21 -3.13 0.09
CA ARG A 80 4.77 -3.76 -1.16
C ARG A 80 5.98 -4.31 -1.88
N SER A 81 5.90 -5.57 -2.30
CA SER A 81 6.95 -6.20 -3.12
C SER A 81 7.16 -5.41 -4.43
N ASN A 82 8.31 -5.62 -5.07
CA ASN A 82 8.73 -4.83 -6.23
C ASN A 82 7.66 -4.76 -7.34
N PHE A 83 7.23 -3.55 -7.65
CA PHE A 83 6.49 -3.21 -8.85
C PHE A 83 7.49 -3.12 -10.01
N GLY A 84 7.36 -3.99 -11.01
CA GLY A 84 8.25 -4.04 -12.17
C GLY A 84 7.70 -3.24 -13.35
N TYR A 85 8.49 -2.33 -13.88
CA TYR A 85 8.20 -1.64 -15.12
C TYR A 85 9.33 -1.89 -16.12
N THR A 86 8.99 -2.47 -17.27
CA THR A 86 9.93 -2.61 -18.38
C THR A 86 9.51 -1.67 -19.49
N SER A 87 10.35 -0.69 -19.76
CA SER A 87 10.04 0.33 -20.74
C SER A 87 10.49 -0.05 -22.14
N ILE A 88 9.79 0.50 -23.09
CA ILE A 88 10.00 0.55 -24.51
C ILE A 88 11.37 1.17 -24.83
N PRO A 89 12.05 0.73 -25.90
CA PRO A 89 13.32 1.31 -26.31
C PRO A 89 13.22 2.82 -26.55
N VAL A 90 14.02 3.57 -25.83
CA VAL A 90 14.20 5.02 -26.02
C VAL A 90 15.25 5.20 -27.09
N PHE A 91 14.93 5.92 -28.15
CA PHE A 91 15.92 6.27 -29.17
C PHE A 91 16.61 7.58 -28.76
N THR A 92 17.92 7.55 -28.66
CA THR A 92 18.73 8.78 -28.59
C THR A 92 18.81 9.42 -29.97
N SER A 93 19.20 10.68 -30.02
CA SER A 93 19.44 11.41 -31.28
C SER A 93 20.45 10.73 -32.22
N SER A 94 21.16 9.69 -31.73
CA SER A 94 22.14 8.87 -32.49
C SER A 94 21.58 7.51 -32.89
N PHE A 95 20.27 7.26 -32.83
CA PHE A 95 19.61 6.00 -33.19
C PHE A 95 20.08 4.75 -32.41
N THR A 96 20.69 4.92 -31.25
CA THR A 96 21.07 3.78 -30.41
C THR A 96 19.86 3.40 -29.52
N PRO A 97 19.29 2.20 -29.67
CA PRO A 97 18.16 1.78 -28.86
C PRO A 97 18.64 1.54 -27.42
N ILE A 98 17.98 2.21 -26.47
CA ILE A 98 18.23 2.08 -25.04
C ILE A 98 17.00 1.44 -24.40
N GLY A 99 17.19 0.31 -23.72
CA GLY A 99 16.17 -0.32 -22.87
C GLY A 99 16.26 0.21 -21.44
N LEU A 100 15.13 0.56 -20.85
CA LEU A 100 14.98 0.96 -19.46
C LEU A 100 14.20 -0.11 -18.71
N THR A 101 14.78 -0.63 -17.64
CA THR A 101 14.05 -1.49 -16.69
C THR A 101 14.08 -0.82 -15.33
N SER A 102 12.89 -0.56 -14.80
CA SER A 102 12.75 0.06 -13.48
C SER A 102 11.96 -0.83 -12.53
N LYS A 103 12.40 -0.89 -11.29
CA LYS A 103 11.70 -1.59 -10.19
C LYS A 103 11.43 -0.61 -9.08
N ILE A 104 10.21 -0.57 -8.57
CA ILE A 104 9.83 0.25 -7.43
C ILE A 104 9.49 -0.63 -6.24
N LEU A 105 10.09 -0.33 -5.12
CA LEU A 105 9.71 -0.79 -3.80
C LEU A 105 8.95 0.33 -3.11
N SER A 106 7.68 0.09 -2.76
CA SER A 106 6.84 1.09 -2.08
C SER A 106 6.59 0.68 -0.63
N GLN A 107 6.98 1.54 0.29
CA GLN A 107 6.72 1.40 1.72
C GLN A 107 5.81 2.53 2.17
N THR A 108 4.84 2.24 3.03
CA THR A 108 3.93 3.26 3.55
C THR A 108 3.86 3.22 5.06
N LEU A 109 3.76 4.41 5.64
CA LEU A 109 3.44 4.64 7.04
C LEU A 109 2.13 5.44 7.10
N PHE A 110 1.09 4.87 7.69
CA PHE A 110 -0.23 5.48 7.81
C PHE A 110 -0.67 5.66 9.26
N ALA A 111 -1.35 6.77 9.51
CA ALA A 111 -2.23 6.95 10.65
C ALA A 111 -3.67 6.76 10.16
N ASN A 112 -4.35 5.77 10.72
CA ASN A 112 -5.66 5.31 10.28
C ASN A 112 -6.72 5.59 11.34
N VAL A 113 -7.94 5.82 10.88
CA VAL A 113 -9.16 5.85 11.69
C VAL A 113 -10.20 4.97 11.04
N PHE A 114 -10.82 4.09 11.82
CA PHE A 114 -11.89 3.20 11.39
C PHE A 114 -13.12 3.39 12.28
N TYR A 115 -14.28 3.24 11.69
CA TYR A 115 -15.57 3.14 12.38
C TYR A 115 -16.08 1.72 12.26
N ASP A 116 -16.24 1.03 13.40
CA ASP A 116 -16.69 -0.36 13.48
C ASP A 116 -18.22 -0.38 13.73
N PHE A 117 -18.99 -0.99 12.81
CA PHE A 117 -20.44 -1.15 12.92
C PHE A 117 -20.76 -2.38 13.76
N HIS A 118 -20.77 -2.21 15.07
CA HIS A 118 -21.09 -3.30 16.00
C HIS A 118 -22.53 -3.74 15.87
N ASN A 119 -22.74 -5.03 15.79
CA ASN A 119 -24.05 -5.68 15.72
C ASN A 119 -24.05 -6.95 16.60
N ALA A 120 -25.18 -7.67 16.64
CA ALA A 120 -25.32 -8.89 17.43
C ALA A 120 -24.74 -10.15 16.75
N THR A 121 -24.01 -10.00 15.64
CA THR A 121 -23.39 -11.12 14.93
C THR A 121 -21.89 -11.20 15.19
N LEU A 122 -21.24 -12.30 14.77
CA LEU A 122 -19.78 -12.45 14.82
C LEU A 122 -19.04 -11.56 13.82
N PHE A 123 -19.77 -10.98 12.87
CA PHE A 123 -19.22 -10.13 11.82
C PHE A 123 -19.36 -8.66 12.19
N THR A 124 -18.27 -7.95 12.23
CA THR A 124 -18.23 -6.50 12.47
C THR A 124 -17.78 -5.79 11.19
N PRO A 125 -18.71 -5.27 10.38
CA PRO A 125 -18.33 -4.42 9.26
C PRO A 125 -17.62 -3.15 9.75
N PHE A 126 -16.73 -2.62 8.94
CA PHE A 126 -16.05 -1.35 9.24
C PHE A 126 -15.77 -0.55 7.97
N VAL A 127 -15.67 0.74 8.15
CA VAL A 127 -15.18 1.68 7.13
C VAL A 127 -14.10 2.55 7.74
N GLY A 128 -13.20 3.02 6.94
CA GLY A 128 -12.16 3.90 7.45
C GLY A 128 -11.24 4.44 6.38
N GLY A 129 -10.27 5.19 6.84
CA GLY A 129 -9.26 5.78 5.99
C GLY A 129 -8.05 6.19 6.79
N GLY A 130 -7.01 6.57 6.09
CA GLY A 130 -5.77 6.99 6.69
C GLY A 130 -5.00 7.96 5.81
N ILE A 131 -4.13 8.68 6.46
CA ILE A 131 -3.18 9.59 5.84
C ILE A 131 -1.77 9.26 6.30
N GLY A 132 -0.79 9.52 5.46
CA GLY A 132 0.59 9.19 5.80
C GLY A 132 1.59 9.52 4.72
N ALA A 133 2.67 8.76 4.69
CA ALA A 133 3.76 8.92 3.74
C ALA A 133 4.02 7.61 2.98
N ALA A 134 4.20 7.73 1.68
CA ALA A 134 4.73 6.68 0.82
C ALA A 134 6.20 6.96 0.54
N ILE A 135 7.07 5.99 0.83
CA ILE A 135 8.49 6.01 0.54
C ILE A 135 8.72 5.07 -0.63
N ASN A 136 8.96 5.64 -1.79
CA ASN A 136 9.14 4.91 -3.04
C ASN A 136 10.63 4.85 -3.39
N LYS A 137 11.21 3.65 -3.37
CA LYS A 137 12.58 3.41 -3.83
C LYS A 137 12.53 2.83 -5.23
N SER A 138 13.07 3.56 -6.20
CA SER A 138 13.17 3.10 -7.57
C SER A 138 14.61 2.74 -7.90
N THR A 139 14.81 1.57 -8.52
CA THR A 139 16.08 1.13 -9.08
C THR A 139 15.90 1.03 -10.58
N THR A 140 16.58 1.89 -11.32
CA THR A 140 16.50 1.94 -12.79
C THR A 140 17.80 1.47 -13.40
N THR A 141 17.73 0.50 -14.32
CA THR A 141 18.85 -0.05 -15.07
C THR A 141 18.72 0.36 -16.53
N LEU A 142 19.79 0.95 -17.07
CA LEU A 142 19.96 1.33 -18.46
C LEU A 142 20.71 0.23 -19.23
N ASN A 143 20.08 -0.31 -20.26
CA ASN A 143 20.70 -1.27 -21.19
C ASN A 143 20.84 -0.63 -22.56
N VAL A 144 22.06 -0.52 -23.06
CA VAL A 144 22.31 -0.14 -24.46
C VAL A 144 22.38 -1.43 -25.29
N ILE A 145 21.48 -1.59 -26.27
CA ILE A 145 21.43 -2.79 -27.11
C ILE A 145 22.71 -2.81 -27.97
N GLY A 146 23.51 -3.87 -27.80
CA GLY A 146 24.78 -4.05 -28.52
C GLY A 146 26.02 -3.55 -27.77
N SER A 147 25.90 -3.07 -26.54
CA SER A 147 27.05 -2.68 -25.70
C SER A 147 26.88 -3.26 -24.28
N PRO A 148 27.96 -3.72 -23.64
CA PRO A 148 27.91 -4.20 -22.24
C PRO A 148 27.82 -3.07 -21.20
N VAL A 149 27.39 -1.88 -21.58
CA VAL A 149 27.30 -0.74 -20.65
C VAL A 149 25.97 -0.83 -19.92
N PHE A 150 26.06 -1.22 -18.65
CA PHE A 150 24.96 -1.20 -17.70
C PHE A 150 25.22 -0.06 -16.71
N ASP A 151 24.30 0.87 -16.61
CA ASP A 151 24.33 1.88 -15.56
C ASP A 151 23.07 1.69 -14.71
N THR A 152 23.25 1.57 -13.40
CA THR A 152 22.15 1.39 -12.45
C THR A 152 22.18 2.55 -11.47
N PHE A 153 21.03 3.20 -11.30
CA PHE A 153 20.89 4.28 -10.33
C PHE A 153 19.65 4.08 -9.49
N GLU A 154 19.75 4.51 -8.24
CA GLU A 154 18.68 4.41 -7.25
C GLU A 154 18.20 5.82 -6.91
N THR A 155 16.89 5.94 -6.79
CA THR A 155 16.23 7.17 -6.34
C THR A 155 15.22 6.83 -5.24
N THR A 156 15.22 7.61 -4.17
CA THR A 156 14.22 7.50 -3.11
C THR A 156 13.41 8.78 -3.07
N ASP A 157 12.11 8.64 -3.16
CA ASP A 157 11.17 9.75 -3.12
C ASP A 157 10.12 9.49 -2.03
N THR A 158 9.78 10.53 -1.27
CA THR A 158 8.77 10.44 -0.21
C THR A 158 7.62 11.38 -0.55
N ARG A 159 6.41 10.83 -0.57
CA ARG A 159 5.20 11.54 -0.95
C ARG A 159 4.12 11.41 0.12
N PHE A 160 3.24 12.39 0.16
CA PHE A 160 2.00 12.28 0.89
C PHE A 160 1.15 11.16 0.28
N ALA A 161 0.56 10.33 1.12
CA ALA A 161 -0.31 9.25 0.73
C ALA A 161 -1.57 9.23 1.58
N TRP A 162 -2.65 8.73 1.02
CA TRP A 162 -3.91 8.55 1.72
C TRP A 162 -4.64 7.31 1.20
N HIS A 163 -5.53 6.78 2.01
CA HIS A 163 -6.40 5.69 1.58
C HIS A 163 -7.79 5.79 2.20
N VAL A 164 -8.75 5.15 1.56
CA VAL A 164 -10.09 4.92 2.06
C VAL A 164 -10.49 3.48 1.76
N GLY A 165 -11.23 2.86 2.66
CA GLY A 165 -11.61 1.47 2.47
C GLY A 165 -12.71 1.01 3.42
N ALA A 166 -13.12 -0.22 3.21
CA ALA A 166 -14.11 -0.91 4.01
C ALA A 166 -13.74 -2.38 4.16
N GLY A 167 -14.26 -3.01 5.19
CA GLY A 167 -13.99 -4.41 5.45
C GLY A 167 -14.92 -5.02 6.46
N VAL A 168 -14.62 -6.25 6.81
CA VAL A 168 -15.33 -7.00 7.84
C VAL A 168 -14.32 -7.68 8.75
N ALA A 169 -14.54 -7.58 10.04
CA ALA A 169 -13.82 -8.30 11.08
C ALA A 169 -14.66 -9.45 11.61
N VAL A 170 -14.02 -10.58 11.89
CA VAL A 170 -14.64 -11.76 12.49
C VAL A 170 -13.87 -12.11 13.74
N GLN A 171 -14.56 -12.19 14.87
CA GLN A 171 -13.96 -12.63 16.12
C GLN A 171 -13.83 -14.16 16.11
N VAL A 172 -12.58 -14.66 16.16
CA VAL A 172 -12.27 -16.10 16.14
C VAL A 172 -12.05 -16.62 17.55
N THR A 173 -11.35 -15.85 18.37
CA THR A 173 -11.15 -16.14 19.80
C THR A 173 -11.38 -14.87 20.60
N GLU A 174 -11.31 -14.98 21.93
CA GLU A 174 -11.45 -13.84 22.83
C GLU A 174 -10.43 -12.72 22.55
N ILE A 175 -9.24 -13.09 22.09
CA ILE A 175 -8.13 -12.17 21.86
C ILE A 175 -7.79 -11.98 20.38
N MET A 176 -8.37 -12.78 19.46
CA MET A 176 -7.98 -12.76 18.04
C MET A 176 -9.17 -12.45 17.14
N LEU A 177 -8.98 -11.46 16.27
CA LEU A 177 -9.88 -11.11 15.18
C LEU A 177 -9.17 -11.31 13.84
N LEU A 178 -9.91 -11.81 12.86
CA LEU A 178 -9.49 -11.83 11.45
C LEU A 178 -10.25 -10.77 10.69
N GLU A 179 -9.57 -10.07 9.80
CA GLU A 179 -10.15 -9.00 9.00
C GLU A 179 -9.92 -9.27 7.52
N LEU A 180 -10.94 -9.01 6.72
CA LEU A 180 -10.85 -8.92 5.27
C LEU A 180 -11.30 -7.52 4.86
N SER A 181 -10.46 -6.81 4.11
CA SER A 181 -10.76 -5.44 3.68
C SER A 181 -10.36 -5.18 2.24
N TYR A 182 -11.08 -4.24 1.63
CA TYR A 182 -10.72 -3.60 0.38
C TYR A 182 -10.43 -2.13 0.66
N ARG A 183 -9.37 -1.59 0.04
CA ARG A 183 -9.08 -0.17 0.09
C ARG A 183 -8.53 0.36 -1.22
N HIS A 184 -8.83 1.60 -1.50
CA HIS A 184 -8.18 2.40 -2.52
C HIS A 184 -7.13 3.27 -1.87
N THR A 185 -5.89 3.21 -2.37
CA THR A 185 -4.74 3.95 -1.84
C THR A 185 -4.15 4.82 -2.93
N ASP A 186 -3.96 6.10 -2.64
CA ASP A 186 -3.18 7.03 -3.45
C ASP A 186 -1.80 7.18 -2.80
N LEU A 187 -0.77 6.83 -3.54
CA LEU A 187 0.63 6.87 -3.09
C LEU A 187 1.35 8.14 -3.55
N GLY A 188 0.61 9.08 -4.18
CA GLY A 188 1.16 10.28 -4.77
C GLY A 188 1.92 10.01 -6.07
N GLY A 189 2.56 11.04 -6.60
CA GLY A 189 3.45 10.89 -7.76
C GLY A 189 4.79 10.26 -7.35
N ALA A 190 5.50 9.69 -8.31
CA ALA A 190 6.83 9.14 -8.08
C ALA A 190 7.85 9.66 -9.11
N VAL A 191 9.09 9.88 -8.66
CA VAL A 191 10.24 10.15 -9.54
C VAL A 191 10.98 8.84 -9.74
N TRP A 192 11.07 8.39 -10.99
CA TRP A 192 11.60 7.07 -11.34
C TRP A 192 13.10 7.08 -11.64
N GLY A 193 13.71 8.22 -11.73
CA GLY A 193 15.14 8.39 -11.95
C GLY A 193 15.47 9.81 -12.34
N ASN A 194 16.55 10.32 -11.81
CA ASN A 194 17.10 11.61 -12.18
C ASN A 194 18.60 11.45 -12.41
N LYS A 195 19.01 11.45 -13.69
CA LYS A 195 20.42 11.50 -14.07
C LYS A 195 20.60 12.43 -15.26
N GLY A 196 20.99 13.66 -14.98
CA GLY A 196 21.28 14.67 -16.00
C GLY A 196 20.03 15.11 -16.77
N ALA A 197 19.95 14.74 -18.05
CA ALA A 197 18.85 15.15 -18.93
C ALA A 197 17.66 14.16 -18.96
N LEU A 198 17.67 13.07 -18.21
CA LEU A 198 16.63 12.03 -18.18
C LEU A 198 15.97 12.01 -16.79
N GLU A 199 14.80 12.62 -16.71
CA GLU A 199 13.93 12.52 -15.54
C GLU A 199 12.60 11.88 -15.95
N LEU A 200 12.30 10.72 -15.35
CA LEU A 200 11.03 10.04 -15.51
C LEU A 200 10.16 10.32 -14.29
N THR A 201 9.01 10.92 -14.50
CA THR A 201 8.05 11.22 -13.44
C THR A 201 6.71 10.58 -13.77
N THR A 202 6.02 10.10 -12.74
CA THR A 202 4.59 9.79 -12.82
C THR A 202 3.81 10.73 -11.91
N ASN A 203 2.71 11.25 -12.40
CA ASN A 203 1.90 12.21 -11.63
C ASN A 203 1.03 11.51 -10.59
N SER A 204 0.69 10.24 -10.81
CA SER A 204 -0.17 9.51 -9.89
C SER A 204 0.16 8.01 -9.85
N LEU A 205 0.31 7.50 -8.63
CA LEU A 205 0.48 6.09 -8.35
C LEU A 205 -0.64 5.65 -7.41
N HIS A 206 -1.52 4.80 -7.91
CA HIS A 206 -2.68 4.30 -7.16
C HIS A 206 -2.57 2.80 -6.94
N ALA A 207 -3.18 2.31 -5.86
CA ALA A 207 -3.28 0.91 -5.54
C ALA A 207 -4.70 0.54 -5.09
N ASN A 208 -5.27 -0.50 -5.68
CA ASN A 208 -6.47 -1.14 -5.18
C ASN A 208 -6.07 -2.41 -4.46
N GLU A 209 -6.37 -2.51 -3.17
CA GLU A 209 -5.79 -3.52 -2.30
C GLU A 209 -6.86 -4.35 -1.61
N PHE A 210 -6.70 -5.67 -1.67
CA PHE A 210 -7.41 -6.63 -0.85
C PHE A 210 -6.46 -7.10 0.24
N LEU A 211 -6.80 -6.83 1.50
CA LEU A 211 -5.97 -7.14 2.65
C LEU A 211 -6.67 -8.13 3.57
N PHE A 212 -5.92 -9.13 3.98
CA PHE A 212 -6.24 -10.00 5.09
C PHE A 212 -5.37 -9.59 6.28
N ALA A 213 -5.98 -9.48 7.45
CA ALA A 213 -5.27 -9.16 8.68
C ALA A 213 -5.66 -10.09 9.82
N ALA A 214 -4.69 -10.37 10.68
CA ALA A 214 -4.92 -10.97 11.99
C ALA A 214 -4.58 -9.91 13.05
N ARG A 215 -5.55 -9.65 13.94
CA ARG A 215 -5.43 -8.67 15.01
C ARG A 215 -5.50 -9.37 16.36
N LEU A 216 -4.54 -9.09 17.22
CA LEU A 216 -4.46 -9.62 18.57
C LEU A 216 -4.67 -8.49 19.58
N GLN A 217 -5.67 -8.63 20.44
CA GLN A 217 -5.89 -7.75 21.58
C GLN A 217 -4.95 -8.12 22.73
N CYS A 218 -4.34 -7.10 23.33
CA CYS A 218 -3.37 -7.26 24.42
C CYS A 218 -4.06 -7.25 25.78
#